data_2d26f517e90a0efc541010e10d37c3b6
#
_entry.id   2d26f517e90a0efc541010e10d37c3b6
#
_cell.length_a   1.000
_cell.length_b   1.000
_cell.length_c   1.000
_cell.angle_alpha   90.00
_cell.angle_beta   90.00
_cell.angle_gamma   90.00
#
_symmetry.space_group_name_H-M   'P 1'
#
loop_
_entity.id
_entity.type
_entity.pdbx_description
1 polymer ?
#
loop_
_entity_poly.entity_id
_entity_poly.type
_entity_poly.pdbx_seq_one_letter_code
_entity_poly.pdbx_strand_id
1 'polypeptide(L)'
;MNIRFAALAVVSFCATASIYADNPAFDWPQFRGPNRDDISKETGLLKQWPADGPAKVWSYTQAGSGYSGFSVVGGKLFTMGTRDGSEILICLDAAKGNELWTAKLGGVLSNKWGDGPRGTPTVDGDRVYTLGGEGTLVALKAATGKEIWRTTMAALGGKTPGWGYTESVLVDGNQVVCTPGGPKGAMAALDKLTGKLLWQSDKWTDGAQYSSIVPADINGQRQYINRSQTNIVGIAAKDGALLWQVGYPGKTATIPTPIVKGNQVYVSSGYGVGSLSFTIEPENKVNALFDETSGTSKVMKNHHGGVILLGDKLYGYSDGLGWTCQDFKTGALVWNEKSAAKKGAIAYADGHFYCLEEDSGNVLLVDASPTGWKEESRFKLDPQTTIRSPQGHIWTHPVVSNGRLYLRDQDLIFCYAVK
;
A
#
# COMPACT_ATOMS: atom_id res chain seq x y z
N MET A 1 -65.40 -30.15 -27.94
CA MET A 1 -63.93 -30.15 -28.17
C MET A 1 -63.40 -28.80 -27.64
N ASN A 2 -63.05 -28.73 -26.35
CA ASN A 2 -62.62 -27.49 -25.68
C ASN A 2 -61.11 -27.43 -25.67
N ILE A 3 -60.55 -26.49 -26.41
CA ILE A 3 -59.12 -26.21 -26.47
C ILE A 3 -58.83 -25.16 -25.37
N ARG A 4 -58.09 -25.54 -24.33
CA ARG A 4 -57.55 -24.64 -23.30
C ARG A 4 -56.20 -24.12 -23.78
N PHE A 5 -56.07 -22.83 -23.96
CA PHE A 5 -54.81 -22.12 -24.16
C PHE A 5 -54.15 -21.90 -22.79
N ALA A 6 -52.96 -22.47 -22.60
CA ALA A 6 -52.11 -22.17 -21.46
C ALA A 6 -51.24 -20.95 -21.84
N ALA A 7 -51.38 -19.85 -21.11
CA ALA A 7 -50.54 -18.68 -21.28
C ALA A 7 -49.24 -18.93 -20.44
N LEU A 8 -48.10 -18.96 -21.12
CA LEU A 8 -46.77 -19.01 -20.51
C LEU A 8 -46.39 -17.58 -20.13
N ALA A 9 -46.35 -17.27 -18.86
CA ALA A 9 -45.80 -15.99 -18.35
C ALA A 9 -44.26 -16.07 -18.34
N VAL A 10 -43.63 -15.32 -19.24
CA VAL A 10 -42.18 -15.13 -19.22
C VAL A 10 -41.89 -14.03 -18.19
N VAL A 11 -41.37 -14.43 -17.03
CA VAL A 11 -40.84 -13.49 -16.04
C VAL A 11 -39.45 -13.07 -16.48
N SER A 12 -39.35 -11.87 -17.06
CA SER A 12 -38.06 -11.24 -17.40
C SER A 12 -37.44 -10.70 -16.13
N PHE A 13 -36.41 -11.36 -15.61
CA PHE A 13 -35.56 -10.81 -14.55
C PHE A 13 -34.67 -9.72 -15.17
N CYS A 14 -35.10 -8.46 -15.08
CA CYS A 14 -34.20 -7.34 -15.27
C CYS A 14 -33.25 -7.26 -14.06
N ALA A 15 -32.05 -7.77 -14.21
CA ALA A 15 -30.97 -7.46 -13.28
C ALA A 15 -30.64 -5.97 -13.42
N THR A 16 -31.14 -5.13 -12.53
CA THR A 16 -30.70 -3.75 -12.40
C THR A 16 -29.28 -3.78 -11.87
N ALA A 17 -28.31 -3.60 -12.76
CA ALA A 17 -26.95 -3.29 -12.35
C ALA A 17 -27.01 -1.94 -11.59
N SER A 18 -26.90 -1.98 -10.28
CA SER A 18 -26.76 -0.78 -9.48
C SER A 18 -25.47 -0.09 -9.91
N ILE A 19 -25.59 1.01 -10.66
CA ILE A 19 -24.46 1.88 -10.97
C ILE A 19 -24.18 2.64 -9.67
N TYR A 20 -23.23 2.14 -8.88
CA TYR A 20 -22.72 2.91 -7.76
C TYR A 20 -22.01 4.13 -8.34
N ALA A 21 -22.53 5.32 -8.04
CA ALA A 21 -21.83 6.56 -8.36
C ALA A 21 -20.56 6.65 -7.50
N ASP A 22 -19.44 7.01 -8.12
CA ASP A 22 -18.19 7.23 -7.40
C ASP A 22 -18.40 8.31 -6.33
N ASN A 23 -18.01 8.00 -5.10
CA ASN A 23 -18.05 8.91 -3.98
C ASN A 23 -16.62 9.31 -3.60
N PRO A 24 -16.23 10.58 -3.77
CA PRO A 24 -14.88 11.03 -3.43
C PRO A 24 -14.47 10.77 -1.98
N ALA A 25 -15.44 10.59 -1.06
CA ALA A 25 -15.15 10.23 0.33
C ALA A 25 -14.54 8.82 0.47
N PHE A 26 -14.69 7.96 -0.55
CA PHE A 26 -14.18 6.60 -0.60
C PHE A 26 -13.05 6.41 -1.61
N ASP A 27 -12.54 7.50 -2.16
CA ASP A 27 -11.36 7.48 -3.03
C ASP A 27 -10.13 6.95 -2.28
N TRP A 28 -9.26 6.25 -3.01
CA TRP A 28 -8.00 5.68 -2.53
C TRP A 28 -6.83 6.32 -3.26
N PRO A 29 -6.40 7.54 -2.89
CA PRO A 29 -5.57 8.38 -3.75
C PRO A 29 -4.09 7.98 -3.78
N GLN A 30 -3.63 7.10 -2.90
CA GLN A 30 -2.23 6.76 -2.73
C GLN A 30 -2.05 5.42 -2.01
N PHE A 31 -0.79 4.99 -1.87
CA PHE A 31 -0.42 3.81 -1.10
C PHE A 31 -1.01 3.84 0.31
N ARG A 32 -1.69 2.75 0.69
CA ARG A 32 -2.38 2.57 1.96
C ARG A 32 -3.52 3.58 2.21
N GLY A 33 -4.08 4.15 1.14
CA GLY A 33 -5.26 5.01 1.22
C GLY A 33 -4.99 6.46 1.62
N PRO A 34 -6.05 7.23 1.90
CA PRO A 34 -5.94 8.68 2.13
C PRO A 34 -5.02 9.05 3.29
N ASN A 35 -4.95 8.23 4.34
CA ASN A 35 -4.14 8.47 5.53
C ASN A 35 -2.87 7.60 5.59
N ARG A 36 -2.59 6.80 4.58
CA ARG A 36 -1.48 5.81 4.54
C ARG A 36 -1.55 4.76 5.66
N ASP A 37 -2.75 4.31 6.01
CA ASP A 37 -3.05 3.42 7.14
C ASP A 37 -3.71 2.09 6.76
N ASP A 38 -3.98 1.84 5.45
CA ASP A 38 -4.74 0.70 4.90
C ASP A 38 -6.19 0.63 5.41
N ILE A 39 -6.77 1.77 5.78
CA ILE A 39 -8.14 1.87 6.29
C ILE A 39 -9.03 2.56 5.25
N SER A 40 -10.02 1.83 4.73
CA SER A 40 -11.11 2.40 3.94
C SER A 40 -12.21 2.92 4.86
N LYS A 41 -12.77 4.08 4.51
CA LYS A 41 -13.92 4.68 5.21
C LYS A 41 -15.27 4.15 4.72
N GLU A 42 -15.27 3.14 3.87
CA GLU A 42 -16.48 2.51 3.34
C GLU A 42 -17.34 1.91 4.45
N THR A 43 -18.65 1.93 4.20
CA THR A 43 -19.66 1.32 5.07
C THR A 43 -20.73 0.63 4.23
N GLY A 44 -21.47 -0.32 4.84
CA GLY A 44 -22.51 -1.08 4.17
C GLY A 44 -21.95 -2.13 3.20
N LEU A 45 -20.72 -2.60 3.46
CA LEU A 45 -20.09 -3.67 2.69
C LEU A 45 -20.64 -5.04 3.10
N LEU A 46 -20.48 -6.03 2.21
CA LEU A 46 -20.84 -7.43 2.49
C LEU A 46 -20.09 -7.94 3.71
N LYS A 47 -20.83 -8.51 4.67
CA LYS A 47 -20.28 -9.09 5.90
C LYS A 47 -19.93 -10.58 5.74
N GLN A 48 -20.35 -11.16 4.64
CA GLN A 48 -20.07 -12.54 4.24
C GLN A 48 -20.13 -12.64 2.72
N TRP A 49 -19.27 -13.42 2.13
CA TRP A 49 -19.28 -13.69 0.70
C TRP A 49 -19.90 -15.06 0.39
N PRO A 50 -20.46 -15.26 -0.81
CA PRO A 50 -20.79 -16.58 -1.33
C PRO A 50 -19.56 -17.49 -1.34
N ALA A 51 -19.78 -18.83 -1.45
CA ALA A 51 -18.71 -19.81 -1.45
C ALA A 51 -17.67 -19.58 -2.58
N ASP A 52 -18.11 -19.03 -3.72
CA ASP A 52 -17.27 -18.70 -4.87
C ASP A 52 -16.67 -17.29 -4.78
N GLY A 53 -16.83 -16.60 -3.64
CA GLY A 53 -16.39 -15.25 -3.43
C GLY A 53 -17.41 -14.18 -3.88
N PRO A 54 -17.06 -12.89 -3.74
CA PRO A 54 -17.88 -11.79 -4.22
C PRO A 54 -17.91 -11.77 -5.75
N ALA A 55 -18.97 -11.20 -6.34
CA ALA A 55 -19.11 -11.14 -7.79
C ALA A 55 -17.93 -10.42 -8.47
N LYS A 56 -17.25 -11.11 -9.38
CA LYS A 56 -16.19 -10.52 -10.21
C LYS A 56 -16.83 -9.55 -11.20
N VAL A 57 -16.44 -8.27 -11.14
CA VAL A 57 -16.96 -7.23 -12.02
C VAL A 57 -16.20 -7.20 -13.34
N TRP A 58 -14.87 -7.23 -13.24
CA TRP A 58 -13.98 -7.28 -14.39
C TRP A 58 -12.60 -7.83 -13.99
N SER A 59 -11.83 -8.21 -15.01
CA SER A 59 -10.41 -8.48 -14.90
C SER A 59 -9.66 -7.81 -16.04
N TYR A 60 -8.40 -7.42 -15.78
CA TYR A 60 -7.49 -6.84 -16.75
C TYR A 60 -6.19 -7.64 -16.75
N THR A 61 -5.68 -8.04 -17.93
CA THR A 61 -4.63 -9.06 -18.09
C THR A 61 -3.37 -8.53 -18.76
N GLN A 62 -3.24 -7.19 -18.90
CA GLN A 62 -2.14 -6.56 -19.63
C GLN A 62 -1.30 -5.63 -18.75
N ALA A 63 -1.33 -5.82 -17.43
CA ALA A 63 -0.55 -4.99 -16.53
C ALA A 63 0.96 -5.28 -16.61
N GLY A 64 1.33 -6.47 -17.09
CA GLY A 64 2.72 -6.90 -17.10
C GLY A 64 3.29 -7.16 -15.70
N SER A 65 4.59 -7.38 -15.62
CA SER A 65 5.26 -7.64 -14.34
C SER A 65 5.22 -6.44 -13.41
N GLY A 66 5.22 -6.68 -12.11
CA GLY A 66 5.33 -5.66 -11.08
C GLY A 66 4.45 -5.92 -9.87
N TYR A 67 4.71 -5.17 -8.82
CA TYR A 67 4.04 -5.25 -7.52
C TYR A 67 3.35 -3.95 -7.12
N SER A 68 3.18 -3.02 -8.08
CA SER A 68 2.53 -1.75 -7.84
C SER A 68 1.10 -1.95 -7.31
N GLY A 69 0.78 -1.27 -6.23
CA GLY A 69 -0.58 -1.16 -5.73
C GLY A 69 -1.45 -0.24 -6.58
N PHE A 70 -2.62 0.08 -6.06
CA PHE A 70 -3.64 0.86 -6.76
C PHE A 70 -3.87 2.22 -6.11
N SER A 71 -4.13 3.23 -6.96
CA SER A 71 -4.86 4.42 -6.57
C SER A 71 -6.16 4.49 -7.34
N VAL A 72 -7.26 4.75 -6.65
CA VAL A 72 -8.60 4.81 -7.24
C VAL A 72 -9.20 6.16 -6.90
N VAL A 73 -9.37 7.01 -7.91
CA VAL A 73 -9.83 8.40 -7.72
C VAL A 73 -10.70 8.81 -8.91
N GLY A 74 -11.88 9.35 -8.62
CA GLY A 74 -12.77 9.92 -9.62
C GLY A 74 -13.09 8.96 -10.77
N GLY A 75 -13.39 7.70 -10.47
CA GLY A 75 -13.72 6.67 -11.44
C GLY A 75 -12.55 6.12 -12.23
N LYS A 76 -11.31 6.44 -11.85
CA LYS A 76 -10.10 5.92 -12.50
C LYS A 76 -9.26 5.13 -11.53
N LEU A 77 -8.70 4.03 -12.03
CA LEU A 77 -7.72 3.24 -11.31
C LEU A 77 -6.34 3.45 -11.95
N PHE A 78 -5.35 3.77 -11.13
CA PHE A 78 -3.97 3.95 -11.54
C PHE A 78 -3.09 2.89 -10.89
N THR A 79 -2.23 2.27 -11.68
CA THR A 79 -1.20 1.32 -11.24
C THR A 79 -0.03 1.34 -12.20
N MET A 80 1.09 0.76 -11.82
CA MET A 80 2.24 0.61 -12.74
C MET A 80 2.43 -0.85 -13.13
N GLY A 81 3.08 -1.07 -14.26
CA GLY A 81 3.45 -2.39 -14.74
C GLY A 81 4.52 -2.30 -15.83
N THR A 82 4.63 -3.35 -16.65
CA THR A 82 5.63 -3.41 -17.71
C THR A 82 4.97 -3.70 -19.06
N ARG A 83 5.46 -3.04 -20.11
CA ARG A 83 5.05 -3.30 -21.50
C ARG A 83 6.18 -2.89 -22.46
N ASP A 84 6.44 -3.70 -23.47
CA ASP A 84 7.42 -3.41 -24.53
C ASP A 84 8.80 -2.95 -24.00
N GLY A 85 9.31 -3.67 -22.99
CA GLY A 85 10.61 -3.40 -22.37
C GLY A 85 10.68 -2.11 -21.56
N SER A 86 9.55 -1.52 -21.19
CA SER A 86 9.47 -0.31 -20.37
C SER A 86 8.56 -0.50 -19.17
N GLU A 87 8.86 0.16 -18.05
CA GLU A 87 7.87 0.39 -17.00
C GLU A 87 6.86 1.43 -17.50
N ILE A 88 5.59 1.20 -17.21
CA ILE A 88 4.47 2.06 -17.61
C ILE A 88 3.57 2.38 -16.43
N LEU A 89 3.01 3.58 -16.44
CA LEU A 89 1.80 3.91 -15.68
C LEU A 89 0.59 3.54 -16.51
N ILE A 90 -0.37 2.86 -15.89
CA ILE A 90 -1.61 2.37 -16.49
C ILE A 90 -2.77 3.09 -15.81
N CYS A 91 -3.69 3.63 -16.60
CA CYS A 91 -4.96 4.18 -16.14
C CYS A 91 -6.11 3.37 -16.71
N LEU A 92 -6.94 2.81 -15.83
CA LEU A 92 -8.13 2.06 -16.19
C LEU A 92 -9.40 2.82 -15.76
N ASP A 93 -10.49 2.58 -16.46
CA ASP A 93 -11.85 2.88 -15.98
C ASP A 93 -12.13 1.95 -14.79
N ALA A 94 -12.33 2.52 -13.60
CA ALA A 94 -12.50 1.73 -12.37
C ALA A 94 -13.79 0.89 -12.37
N ALA A 95 -14.83 1.33 -13.10
CA ALA A 95 -16.11 0.62 -13.19
C ALA A 95 -16.06 -0.55 -14.16
N LYS A 96 -15.30 -0.44 -15.28
CA LYS A 96 -15.32 -1.37 -16.40
C LYS A 96 -14.04 -2.14 -16.64
N GLY A 97 -12.90 -1.69 -16.06
CA GLY A 97 -11.58 -2.27 -16.27
C GLY A 97 -10.93 -1.98 -17.63
N ASN A 98 -11.55 -1.13 -18.46
CA ASN A 98 -11.00 -0.76 -19.75
C ASN A 98 -9.79 0.17 -19.59
N GLU A 99 -8.73 -0.06 -20.36
CA GLU A 99 -7.59 0.85 -20.42
C GLU A 99 -8.01 2.19 -21.05
N LEU A 100 -7.78 3.28 -20.31
CA LEU A 100 -8.03 4.64 -20.78
C LEU A 100 -6.79 5.22 -21.45
N TRP A 101 -5.63 5.02 -20.83
CA TRP A 101 -4.33 5.43 -21.37
C TRP A 101 -3.18 4.75 -20.61
N THR A 102 -2.01 4.74 -21.22
CA THR A 102 -0.74 4.37 -20.60
C THR A 102 0.32 5.42 -20.86
N ALA A 103 1.34 5.50 -19.99
CA ALA A 103 2.49 6.38 -20.18
C ALA A 103 3.78 5.67 -19.78
N LYS A 104 4.83 5.79 -20.62
CA LYS A 104 6.15 5.22 -20.35
C LYS A 104 6.85 5.98 -19.23
N LEU A 105 7.43 5.23 -18.28
CA LEU A 105 8.18 5.76 -17.14
C LEU A 105 9.68 5.69 -17.38
N GLY A 106 10.20 4.52 -17.73
CA GLY A 106 11.63 4.28 -17.91
C GLY A 106 11.93 2.83 -18.21
N GLY A 107 13.18 2.42 -18.00
CA GLY A 107 13.61 1.02 -18.09
C GLY A 107 12.92 0.14 -17.06
N VAL A 108 12.92 -1.16 -17.31
CA VAL A 108 12.33 -2.15 -16.40
C VAL A 108 13.36 -2.52 -15.34
N LEU A 109 13.00 -2.37 -14.08
CA LEU A 109 13.76 -2.96 -12.98
C LEU A 109 13.78 -4.48 -13.16
N SER A 110 14.98 -5.07 -13.29
CA SER A 110 15.13 -6.52 -13.31
C SER A 110 15.59 -7.04 -11.97
N ASN A 111 14.88 -8.05 -11.45
CA ASN A 111 15.13 -8.58 -10.11
C ASN A 111 14.70 -10.04 -10.00
N LYS A 112 15.51 -10.86 -9.32
CA LYS A 112 15.21 -12.30 -9.14
C LYS A 112 13.90 -12.59 -8.38
N TRP A 113 13.41 -11.66 -7.57
CA TRP A 113 12.12 -11.78 -6.89
C TRP A 113 10.94 -11.26 -7.73
N GLY A 114 11.20 -10.85 -8.97
CA GLY A 114 10.23 -10.37 -9.94
C GLY A 114 10.61 -9.00 -10.46
N ASP A 115 10.40 -8.82 -11.75
CA ASP A 115 10.72 -7.59 -12.48
C ASP A 115 9.63 -6.52 -12.28
N GLY A 116 9.94 -5.30 -12.67
CA GLY A 116 9.02 -4.19 -12.80
C GLY A 116 8.79 -3.35 -11.53
N PRO A 117 7.92 -2.35 -11.62
CA PRO A 117 7.72 -1.33 -10.60
C PRO A 117 7.02 -1.87 -9.35
N ARG A 118 7.29 -1.23 -8.20
CA ARG A 118 6.79 -1.67 -6.90
C ARG A 118 5.97 -0.61 -6.15
N GLY A 119 6.27 0.67 -6.35
CA GLY A 119 5.55 1.77 -5.72
C GLY A 119 4.10 1.87 -6.20
N THR A 120 3.26 2.51 -5.42
CA THR A 120 1.89 2.86 -5.82
C THR A 120 1.86 4.30 -6.32
N PRO A 121 1.18 4.61 -7.43
CA PRO A 121 0.98 5.99 -7.87
C PRO A 121 0.27 6.82 -6.81
N THR A 122 0.58 8.11 -6.71
CA THR A 122 -0.12 9.07 -5.84
C THR A 122 -0.87 10.07 -6.71
N VAL A 123 -2.18 10.18 -6.49
CA VAL A 123 -3.06 11.12 -7.21
C VAL A 123 -3.35 12.33 -6.34
N ASP A 124 -3.13 13.52 -6.87
CA ASP A 124 -3.46 14.80 -6.23
C ASP A 124 -4.08 15.76 -7.26
N GLY A 125 -5.36 16.00 -7.13
CA GLY A 125 -6.14 16.82 -8.05
C GLY A 125 -6.09 16.29 -9.49
N ASP A 126 -5.57 17.11 -10.41
CA ASP A 126 -5.46 16.79 -11.83
C ASP A 126 -4.18 16.02 -12.21
N ARG A 127 -3.38 15.58 -11.23
CA ARG A 127 -2.06 15.00 -11.44
C ARG A 127 -1.91 13.64 -10.79
N VAL A 128 -1.04 12.83 -11.39
CA VAL A 128 -0.56 11.58 -10.81
C VAL A 128 0.97 11.60 -10.77
N TYR A 129 1.53 11.22 -9.63
CA TYR A 129 2.95 11.15 -9.37
C TYR A 129 3.35 9.69 -9.16
N THR A 130 4.44 9.27 -9.79
CA THR A 130 4.84 7.88 -9.72
C THR A 130 6.35 7.72 -9.81
N LEU A 131 6.88 6.76 -9.04
CA LEU A 131 8.28 6.40 -8.98
C LEU A 131 8.48 5.00 -9.54
N GLY A 132 9.18 4.89 -10.67
CA GLY A 132 9.58 3.62 -11.27
C GLY A 132 10.70 2.93 -10.49
N GLY A 133 10.86 1.63 -10.71
CA GLY A 133 11.82 0.79 -9.98
C GLY A 133 13.27 1.21 -10.15
N GLU A 134 13.66 1.74 -11.32
CA GLU A 134 14.98 2.29 -11.60
C GLU A 134 15.17 3.73 -11.08
N GLY A 135 14.15 4.32 -10.43
CA GLY A 135 14.24 5.62 -9.78
C GLY A 135 13.84 6.81 -10.66
N THR A 136 13.06 6.59 -11.71
CA THR A 136 12.45 7.69 -12.48
C THR A 136 11.17 8.15 -11.77
N LEU A 137 11.15 9.40 -11.30
CA LEU A 137 9.98 10.07 -10.73
C LEU A 137 9.32 10.96 -11.78
N VAL A 138 8.03 10.75 -12.03
CA VAL A 138 7.29 11.45 -13.08
C VAL A 138 5.99 12.02 -12.52
N ALA A 139 5.65 13.24 -12.94
CA ALA A 139 4.33 13.83 -12.78
C ALA A 139 3.61 13.87 -14.12
N LEU A 140 2.37 13.37 -14.16
CA LEU A 140 1.56 13.31 -15.37
C LEU A 140 0.17 13.92 -15.10
N LYS A 141 -0.51 14.36 -16.17
CA LYS A 141 -1.93 14.70 -16.10
C LYS A 141 -2.77 13.45 -15.90
N ALA A 142 -3.53 13.37 -14.82
CA ALA A 142 -4.36 12.21 -14.49
C ALA A 142 -5.43 11.89 -15.54
N ALA A 143 -5.89 12.90 -16.28
CA ALA A 143 -6.89 12.72 -17.33
C ALA A 143 -6.36 12.07 -18.62
N THR A 144 -5.06 12.26 -18.95
CA THR A 144 -4.54 11.94 -20.29
C THR A 144 -3.20 11.20 -20.31
N GLY A 145 -2.53 11.05 -19.16
CA GLY A 145 -1.17 10.49 -19.09
C GLY A 145 -0.08 11.40 -19.67
N LYS A 146 -0.43 12.64 -20.07
CA LYS A 146 0.57 13.58 -20.60
C LYS A 146 1.56 13.98 -19.51
N GLU A 147 2.84 13.79 -19.77
CA GLU A 147 3.91 14.18 -18.86
C GLU A 147 3.93 15.70 -18.63
N ILE A 148 4.11 16.08 -17.37
CA ILE A 148 4.27 17.46 -16.93
C ILE A 148 5.74 17.73 -16.63
N TRP A 149 6.37 16.88 -15.81
CA TRP A 149 7.79 16.91 -15.52
C TRP A 149 8.30 15.54 -15.10
N ARG A 150 9.62 15.34 -15.19
CA ARG A 150 10.31 14.17 -14.66
C ARG A 150 11.64 14.54 -14.04
N THR A 151 12.08 13.70 -13.12
CA THR A 151 13.43 13.71 -12.56
C THR A 151 13.85 12.27 -12.25
N THR A 152 15.07 12.08 -11.76
CA THR A 152 15.53 10.76 -11.32
C THR A 152 16.11 10.83 -9.92
N MET A 153 16.00 9.75 -9.17
CA MET A 153 16.64 9.65 -7.86
C MET A 153 18.17 9.84 -7.97
N ALA A 154 18.78 9.40 -9.07
CA ALA A 154 20.20 9.61 -9.34
C ALA A 154 20.57 11.11 -9.45
N ALA A 155 19.73 11.93 -10.07
CA ALA A 155 19.95 13.39 -10.12
C ALA A 155 19.96 14.03 -8.73
N LEU A 156 19.18 13.45 -7.79
CA LEU A 156 19.14 13.82 -6.38
C LEU A 156 20.25 13.17 -5.55
N GLY A 157 21.18 12.44 -6.18
CA GLY A 157 22.31 11.78 -5.51
C GLY A 157 22.03 10.39 -4.97
N GLY A 158 20.86 9.84 -5.29
CA GLY A 158 20.46 8.48 -4.91
C GLY A 158 21.14 7.41 -5.72
N LYS A 159 21.18 6.21 -5.15
CA LYS A 159 21.64 4.98 -5.82
C LYS A 159 20.54 3.94 -5.72
N THR A 160 20.18 3.35 -6.86
CA THR A 160 19.14 2.31 -6.92
C THR A 160 19.46 1.17 -5.94
N PRO A 161 18.58 0.87 -5.00
CA PRO A 161 18.75 -0.27 -4.10
C PRO A 161 18.76 -1.60 -4.85
N GLY A 162 19.26 -2.67 -4.24
CA GLY A 162 19.35 -4.00 -4.87
C GLY A 162 18.00 -4.60 -5.31
N TRP A 163 16.89 -4.10 -4.77
CA TRP A 163 15.51 -4.46 -5.16
C TRP A 163 14.74 -3.32 -5.84
N GLY A 164 15.46 -2.28 -6.28
CA GLY A 164 14.90 -1.11 -6.89
C GLY A 164 14.30 -0.11 -5.89
N TYR A 165 13.81 1.01 -6.39
CA TYR A 165 12.98 1.92 -5.60
C TYR A 165 11.57 1.34 -5.45
N THR A 166 11.08 1.31 -4.21
CA THR A 166 9.84 0.63 -3.83
C THR A 166 8.87 1.57 -3.11
N GLU A 167 9.37 2.72 -2.73
CA GLU A 167 8.59 3.78 -2.08
C GLU A 167 7.44 4.26 -2.98
N SER A 168 6.31 4.58 -2.34
CA SER A 168 5.21 5.34 -2.92
C SER A 168 5.36 6.79 -2.47
N VAL A 169 5.64 7.70 -3.40
CA VAL A 169 5.93 9.11 -3.09
C VAL A 169 4.76 9.77 -2.36
N LEU A 170 5.07 10.71 -1.47
CA LEU A 170 4.08 11.50 -0.75
C LEU A 170 3.82 12.82 -1.46
N VAL A 171 2.56 13.22 -1.58
CA VAL A 171 2.19 14.60 -1.90
C VAL A 171 1.64 15.25 -0.65
N ASP A 172 2.23 16.37 -0.22
CA ASP A 172 1.80 17.13 0.95
C ASP A 172 1.90 18.64 0.66
N GLY A 173 0.75 19.32 0.67
CA GLY A 173 0.66 20.73 0.30
C GLY A 173 1.12 20.98 -1.14
N ASN A 174 2.20 21.74 -1.29
CA ASN A 174 2.83 22.04 -2.59
C ASN A 174 4.04 21.15 -2.92
N GLN A 175 4.29 20.11 -2.15
CA GLN A 175 5.50 19.28 -2.26
C GLN A 175 5.18 17.87 -2.73
N VAL A 176 6.08 17.30 -3.54
CA VAL A 176 6.24 15.85 -3.73
C VAL A 176 7.48 15.45 -2.94
N VAL A 177 7.31 14.55 -1.97
CA VAL A 177 8.38 14.11 -1.08
C VAL A 177 8.77 12.68 -1.42
N CYS A 178 10.06 12.43 -1.54
CA CYS A 178 10.63 11.14 -1.91
C CYS A 178 11.93 10.87 -1.14
N THR A 179 12.38 9.62 -1.21
CA THR A 179 13.60 9.15 -0.54
C THR A 179 14.63 8.67 -1.58
N PRO A 180 15.39 9.59 -2.21
CA PRO A 180 16.49 9.18 -3.10
C PRO A 180 17.54 8.34 -2.38
N GLY A 181 17.76 8.60 -1.09
CA GLY A 181 18.86 8.02 -0.34
C GLY A 181 20.22 8.59 -0.74
N GLY A 182 21.25 8.36 0.10
CA GLY A 182 22.63 8.65 -0.24
C GLY A 182 23.18 10.00 0.26
N PRO A 183 24.42 10.31 -0.12
CA PRO A 183 25.24 11.32 0.57
C PRO A 183 24.80 12.76 0.36
N LYS A 184 23.95 13.06 -0.62
CA LYS A 184 23.41 14.42 -0.79
C LYS A 184 22.22 14.69 0.13
N GLY A 185 21.76 13.68 0.87
CA GLY A 185 20.60 13.71 1.73
C GLY A 185 19.58 12.65 1.31
N ALA A 186 19.07 11.90 2.30
CA ALA A 186 18.24 10.74 2.02
C ALA A 186 16.80 11.09 1.66
N MET A 187 16.27 12.23 2.12
CA MET A 187 14.90 12.67 1.78
C MET A 187 14.95 13.99 1.01
N ALA A 188 14.11 14.12 0.02
CA ALA A 188 14.00 15.32 -0.82
C ALA A 188 12.54 15.73 -1.02
N ALA A 189 12.28 17.03 -1.07
CA ALA A 189 11.01 17.58 -1.50
C ALA A 189 11.19 18.39 -2.79
N LEU A 190 10.26 18.16 -3.71
CA LEU A 190 10.18 18.82 -4.99
C LEU A 190 8.89 19.64 -5.06
N ASP A 191 8.91 20.79 -5.72
CA ASP A 191 7.70 21.50 -6.05
C ASP A 191 6.80 20.65 -6.94
N LYS A 192 5.58 20.37 -6.49
CA LYS A 192 4.68 19.44 -7.15
C LYS A 192 4.26 19.86 -8.57
N LEU A 193 4.32 21.16 -8.87
CA LEU A 193 3.91 21.69 -10.17
C LEU A 193 5.03 21.61 -11.20
N THR A 194 6.28 21.79 -10.78
CA THR A 194 7.42 21.98 -11.67
C THR A 194 8.52 20.92 -11.56
N GLY A 195 8.51 20.10 -10.49
CA GLY A 195 9.56 19.12 -10.21
C GLY A 195 10.89 19.74 -9.73
N LYS A 196 10.93 21.06 -9.46
CA LYS A 196 12.14 21.72 -8.94
C LYS A 196 12.38 21.32 -7.49
N LEU A 197 13.64 21.04 -7.15
CA LEU A 197 14.07 20.75 -5.79
C LEU A 197 13.78 21.96 -4.89
N LEU A 198 13.05 21.76 -3.79
CA LEU A 198 12.78 22.73 -2.75
C LEU A 198 13.79 22.60 -1.61
N TRP A 199 14.00 21.38 -1.13
CA TRP A 199 14.99 21.04 -0.12
C TRP A 199 15.38 19.57 -0.20
N GLN A 200 16.55 19.24 0.37
CA GLN A 200 17.01 17.88 0.58
C GLN A 200 17.66 17.78 1.96
N SER A 201 17.27 16.75 2.74
CA SER A 201 17.78 16.57 4.10
C SER A 201 19.25 16.19 4.09
N ASP A 202 20.12 17.04 4.59
CA ASP A 202 21.58 16.88 4.54
C ASP A 202 22.16 16.09 5.73
N LYS A 203 21.41 15.99 6.83
CA LYS A 203 21.85 15.31 8.06
C LYS A 203 21.43 13.84 8.12
N TRP A 204 20.52 13.40 7.28
CA TRP A 204 20.17 11.99 7.11
C TRP A 204 20.60 11.54 5.71
N THR A 205 21.57 10.64 5.65
CA THR A 205 22.24 10.23 4.40
C THR A 205 22.19 8.73 4.13
N ASP A 206 21.29 8.01 4.81
CA ASP A 206 21.10 6.57 4.65
C ASP A 206 20.62 6.21 3.24
N GLY A 207 20.78 4.94 2.85
CA GLY A 207 20.25 4.42 1.59
C GLY A 207 18.73 4.25 1.63
N ALA A 208 18.09 4.41 0.47
CA ALA A 208 16.66 4.17 0.33
C ALA A 208 16.28 2.72 0.66
N GLN A 209 15.09 2.54 1.24
CA GLN A 209 14.51 1.25 1.60
C GLN A 209 13.09 1.13 1.00
N TYR A 210 12.34 0.10 1.39
CA TYR A 210 10.97 -0.12 0.91
C TYR A 210 9.95 0.85 1.52
N SER A 211 10.22 1.33 2.75
CA SER A 211 9.29 2.12 3.53
C SER A 211 8.89 3.42 2.83
N SER A 212 7.61 3.72 2.84
CA SER A 212 7.07 4.98 2.34
C SER A 212 6.96 6.02 3.46
N ILE A 213 7.11 7.29 3.11
CA ILE A 213 7.06 8.43 4.05
C ILE A 213 5.66 8.57 4.65
N VAL A 214 5.56 8.82 5.95
CA VAL A 214 4.32 9.15 6.66
C VAL A 214 4.38 10.61 7.14
N PRO A 215 3.43 11.46 6.74
CA PRO A 215 3.33 12.81 7.26
C PRO A 215 2.64 12.80 8.63
N ALA A 216 3.12 13.58 9.58
CA ALA A 216 2.50 13.74 10.89
C ALA A 216 2.69 15.15 11.45
N ASP A 217 1.72 15.60 12.23
CA ASP A 217 1.83 16.82 13.04
C ASP A 217 2.12 16.38 14.49
N ILE A 218 3.37 16.56 14.93
CA ILE A 218 3.82 16.19 16.26
C ILE A 218 4.29 17.44 16.99
N ASN A 219 3.74 17.70 18.17
CA ASN A 219 4.05 18.89 18.98
C ASN A 219 3.89 20.21 18.19
N GLY A 220 2.89 20.29 17.32
CA GLY A 220 2.62 21.49 16.49
C GLY A 220 3.56 21.66 15.30
N GLN A 221 4.43 20.69 15.01
CA GLN A 221 5.35 20.72 13.89
C GLN A 221 5.01 19.63 12.87
N ARG A 222 4.76 20.06 11.59
CA ARG A 222 4.62 19.13 10.46
C ARG A 222 5.95 18.48 10.16
N GLN A 223 5.99 17.14 10.17
CA GLN A 223 7.19 16.36 9.92
C GLN A 223 6.88 15.13 9.07
N TYR A 224 7.91 14.63 8.41
CA TYR A 224 7.89 13.42 7.61
C TYR A 224 8.68 12.33 8.32
N ILE A 225 7.97 11.26 8.66
CA ILE A 225 8.55 10.10 9.33
C ILE A 225 8.87 9.05 8.27
N ASN A 226 10.12 8.61 8.23
CA ASN A 226 10.55 7.49 7.41
C ASN A 226 11.62 6.68 8.14
N ARG A 227 12.07 5.62 7.50
CA ARG A 227 13.09 4.73 8.04
C ARG A 227 14.02 4.21 6.96
N SER A 228 15.25 3.97 7.36
CA SER A 228 16.24 3.21 6.63
C SER A 228 16.41 1.81 7.25
N GLN A 229 17.47 1.12 6.87
CA GLN A 229 17.86 -0.13 7.52
C GLN A 229 18.38 0.10 8.95
N THR A 230 18.95 1.28 9.21
CA THR A 230 19.66 1.57 10.46
C THR A 230 18.99 2.62 11.35
N ASN A 231 18.09 3.43 10.79
CA ASN A 231 17.50 4.56 11.48
C ASN A 231 16.02 4.72 11.18
N ILE A 232 15.30 5.27 12.16
CA ILE A 232 13.97 5.87 12.03
C ILE A 232 14.17 7.36 12.26
N VAL A 233 13.58 8.20 11.41
CA VAL A 233 13.81 9.65 11.44
C VAL A 233 12.52 10.44 11.36
N GLY A 234 12.53 11.63 11.96
CA GLY A 234 11.58 12.70 11.70
C GLY A 234 12.28 13.88 11.04
N ILE A 235 11.79 14.27 9.88
CA ILE A 235 12.33 15.36 9.05
C ILE A 235 11.31 16.49 9.01
N ALA A 236 11.75 17.74 9.26
CA ALA A 236 10.87 18.91 9.18
C ALA A 236 10.32 19.07 7.74
N ALA A 237 9.01 19.16 7.60
CA ALA A 237 8.36 19.31 6.29
C ALA A 237 8.71 20.64 5.62
N LYS A 238 9.04 21.67 6.40
CA LYS A 238 9.31 23.01 5.91
C LYS A 238 10.61 23.12 5.12
N ASP A 239 11.68 22.49 5.60
CA ASP A 239 13.05 22.76 5.14
C ASP A 239 13.96 21.53 5.08
N GLY A 240 13.47 20.33 5.44
CA GLY A 240 14.24 19.09 5.40
C GLY A 240 15.20 18.90 6.60
N ALA A 241 15.11 19.74 7.64
CA ALA A 241 15.94 19.58 8.83
C ALA A 241 15.66 18.28 9.56
N LEU A 242 16.71 17.56 9.98
CA LEU A 242 16.58 16.39 10.83
C LEU A 242 16.15 16.83 12.24
N LEU A 243 14.97 16.40 12.68
CA LEU A 243 14.41 16.75 13.99
C LEU A 243 14.83 15.78 15.08
N TRP A 244 14.72 14.50 14.76
CA TRP A 244 15.08 13.39 15.66
C TRP A 244 15.45 12.14 14.86
N GLN A 245 16.20 11.26 15.50
CA GLN A 245 16.64 10.00 14.93
C GLN A 245 16.70 8.93 16.01
N VAL A 246 16.22 7.74 15.70
CA VAL A 246 16.26 6.55 16.55
C VAL A 246 16.94 5.43 15.79
N GLY A 247 17.95 4.80 16.40
CA GLY A 247 18.61 3.64 15.83
C GLY A 247 17.65 2.45 15.71
N TYR A 248 17.78 1.68 14.65
CA TYR A 248 16.96 0.49 14.40
C TYR A 248 17.79 -0.61 13.73
N PRO A 249 17.83 -1.84 14.30
CA PRO A 249 18.67 -2.91 13.76
C PRO A 249 17.98 -3.65 12.61
N GLY A 250 17.60 -2.93 11.55
CA GLY A 250 16.98 -3.52 10.37
C GLY A 250 17.88 -4.53 9.67
N LYS A 251 17.26 -5.56 9.10
CA LYS A 251 17.95 -6.62 8.34
C LYS A 251 17.32 -6.75 6.97
N THR A 252 18.14 -7.08 5.97
CA THR A 252 17.73 -7.36 4.58
C THR A 252 16.89 -6.24 3.99
N ALA A 253 15.58 -6.25 4.14
CA ALA A 253 14.65 -5.25 3.64
C ALA A 253 13.78 -4.72 4.77
N THR A 254 13.68 -3.39 4.89
CA THR A 254 12.79 -2.73 5.86
C THR A 254 11.54 -2.24 5.12
N ILE A 255 10.49 -3.07 5.14
CA ILE A 255 9.33 -2.90 4.28
C ILE A 255 8.20 -2.14 4.97
N PRO A 256 7.74 -2.51 6.18
CA PRO A 256 6.59 -1.87 6.79
C PRO A 256 6.78 -0.37 7.01
N THR A 257 5.77 0.37 6.62
CA THR A 257 5.67 1.83 6.82
C THR A 257 5.48 2.13 8.31
N PRO A 258 6.10 3.18 8.87
CA PRO A 258 5.85 3.62 10.24
C PRO A 258 4.37 3.92 10.48
N ILE A 259 3.90 3.69 11.70
CA ILE A 259 2.56 4.06 12.16
C ILE A 259 2.71 5.18 13.17
N VAL A 260 1.95 6.27 13.00
CA VAL A 260 1.98 7.43 13.90
C VAL A 260 0.59 7.72 14.43
N LYS A 261 0.46 7.85 15.74
CA LYS A 261 -0.78 8.28 16.42
C LYS A 261 -0.43 9.31 17.49
N GLY A 262 -0.83 10.56 17.28
CA GLY A 262 -0.41 11.68 18.13
C GLY A 262 1.11 11.87 18.06
N ASN A 263 1.78 11.77 19.20
CA ASN A 263 3.24 11.82 19.29
C ASN A 263 3.92 10.44 19.36
N GLN A 264 3.15 9.34 19.32
CA GLN A 264 3.69 7.99 19.36
C GLN A 264 3.99 7.47 17.96
N VAL A 265 5.20 6.95 17.78
CA VAL A 265 5.69 6.30 16.55
C VAL A 265 5.89 4.82 16.83
N TYR A 266 5.42 3.98 15.92
CA TYR A 266 5.59 2.53 15.94
C TYR A 266 6.18 2.05 14.62
N VAL A 267 7.13 1.12 14.69
CA VAL A 267 7.69 0.42 13.53
C VAL A 267 7.83 -1.07 13.82
N SER A 268 7.76 -1.88 12.77
CA SER A 268 8.07 -3.32 12.85
C SER A 268 8.89 -3.76 11.64
N SER A 269 9.53 -4.91 11.72
CA SER A 269 10.23 -5.51 10.59
C SER A 269 10.28 -7.03 10.74
N GLY A 270 10.22 -7.71 9.60
CA GLY A 270 10.46 -9.14 9.48
C GLY A 270 11.92 -9.51 9.74
N TYR A 271 12.32 -10.65 9.21
CA TYR A 271 13.70 -11.20 9.34
C TYR A 271 14.16 -11.36 10.78
N GLY A 272 13.21 -11.60 11.70
CA GLY A 272 13.49 -11.77 13.13
C GLY A 272 13.84 -10.49 13.88
N VAL A 273 13.60 -9.31 13.32
CA VAL A 273 13.91 -8.02 13.97
C VAL A 273 12.91 -7.69 15.08
N GLY A 274 11.61 -7.64 14.79
CA GLY A 274 10.58 -7.28 15.79
C GLY A 274 10.11 -5.84 15.65
N SER A 275 9.47 -5.33 16.69
CA SER A 275 8.86 -4.00 16.73
C SER A 275 9.47 -3.09 17.80
N LEU A 276 9.32 -1.80 17.57
CA LEU A 276 9.79 -0.71 18.45
C LEU A 276 8.73 0.37 18.49
N SER A 277 8.46 0.92 19.66
CA SER A 277 7.58 2.07 19.82
C SER A 277 8.18 3.09 20.79
N PHE A 278 7.98 4.36 20.47
CA PHE A 278 8.47 5.48 21.25
C PHE A 278 7.58 6.71 21.05
N THR A 279 7.66 7.67 21.97
CA THR A 279 7.02 8.99 21.83
C THR A 279 8.03 10.07 21.50
N ILE A 280 7.58 11.08 20.77
CA ILE A 280 8.33 12.30 20.53
C ILE A 280 7.75 13.39 21.47
N GLU A 281 8.52 13.69 22.49
CA GLU A 281 8.20 14.71 23.47
C GLU A 281 8.56 16.13 22.96
N PRO A 282 8.17 17.21 23.63
CA PRO A 282 8.62 18.56 23.29
C PRO A 282 10.14 18.63 23.12
N GLU A 283 10.60 19.56 22.26
CA GLU A 283 12.01 19.71 21.86
C GLU A 283 12.58 18.48 21.12
N ASN A 284 11.68 17.66 20.52
CA ASN A 284 12.03 16.46 19.76
C ASN A 284 12.76 15.39 20.59
N LYS A 285 12.57 15.35 21.91
CA LYS A 285 13.10 14.31 22.77
C LYS A 285 12.39 12.98 22.52
N VAL A 286 13.16 11.91 22.35
CA VAL A 286 12.64 10.57 22.15
C VAL A 286 12.51 9.86 23.51
N ASN A 287 11.33 9.29 23.79
CA ASN A 287 11.08 8.47 24.95
C ASN A 287 10.59 7.09 24.52
N ALA A 288 11.37 6.04 24.81
CA ALA A 288 11.04 4.66 24.46
C ALA A 288 9.84 4.16 25.27
N LEU A 289 8.90 3.51 24.60
CA LEU A 289 7.76 2.82 25.24
C LEU A 289 8.03 1.32 25.37
N PHE A 290 8.41 0.68 24.27
CA PHE A 290 8.88 -0.69 24.27
C PHE A 290 9.82 -0.96 23.09
N ASP A 291 10.71 -1.95 23.26
CA ASP A 291 11.67 -2.39 22.24
C ASP A 291 11.78 -3.92 22.25
N GLU A 292 11.22 -4.54 21.21
CA GLU A 292 11.34 -5.99 20.98
C GLU A 292 12.58 -6.35 20.15
N THR A 293 13.28 -5.36 19.60
CA THR A 293 14.37 -5.63 18.64
C THR A 293 15.58 -6.30 19.30
N SER A 294 15.82 -6.01 20.56
CA SER A 294 16.90 -6.57 21.38
C SER A 294 16.51 -7.84 22.14
N GLY A 295 15.20 -8.11 22.32
CA GLY A 295 14.67 -9.22 23.09
C GLY A 295 14.60 -10.55 22.32
N THR A 296 14.36 -11.64 23.07
CA THR A 296 14.09 -12.97 22.51
C THR A 296 12.63 -13.18 22.16
N SER A 297 11.71 -12.55 22.90
CA SER A 297 10.28 -12.56 22.63
C SER A 297 9.91 -11.39 21.73
N LYS A 298 9.37 -11.67 20.56
CA LYS A 298 9.01 -10.67 19.54
C LYS A 298 7.62 -10.95 19.02
N VAL A 299 6.70 -10.03 19.28
CA VAL A 299 5.29 -10.18 18.94
C VAL A 299 5.05 -9.84 17.47
N MET A 300 5.55 -8.70 16.99
CA MET A 300 5.28 -8.28 15.62
C MET A 300 6.54 -8.26 14.76
N LYS A 301 6.73 -9.31 13.96
CA LYS A 301 7.78 -9.44 12.96
C LYS A 301 7.15 -9.37 11.58
N ASN A 302 6.56 -8.20 11.24
CA ASN A 302 5.90 -8.04 9.95
C ASN A 302 6.94 -7.90 8.82
N HIS A 303 6.83 -8.76 7.79
CA HIS A 303 7.76 -8.76 6.66
C HIS A 303 7.29 -7.77 5.58
N HIS A 304 6.10 -7.98 5.02
CA HIS A 304 5.55 -7.08 4.01
C HIS A 304 4.07 -6.86 4.23
N GLY A 305 3.14 -7.30 4.05
CA GLY A 305 1.68 -7.25 4.16
C GLY A 305 1.07 -6.06 4.90
N GLY A 306 1.87 -5.28 5.60
CA GLY A 306 1.42 -4.13 6.37
C GLY A 306 0.98 -4.48 7.80
N VAL A 307 0.88 -3.43 8.62
CA VAL A 307 0.28 -3.46 9.96
C VAL A 307 -0.77 -2.35 10.03
N ILE A 308 -1.94 -2.66 10.55
CA ILE A 308 -3.07 -1.72 10.70
C ILE A 308 -3.28 -1.42 12.18
N LEU A 309 -3.43 -0.14 12.53
CA LEU A 309 -3.79 0.31 13.86
C LEU A 309 -5.28 0.63 13.92
N LEU A 310 -6.05 -0.14 14.68
CA LEU A 310 -7.47 0.14 14.99
C LEU A 310 -7.62 0.38 16.48
N GLY A 311 -8.05 1.59 16.86
CA GLY A 311 -8.06 1.99 18.26
C GLY A 311 -6.66 1.92 18.86
N ASP A 312 -6.45 1.04 19.84
CA ASP A 312 -5.16 0.81 20.50
C ASP A 312 -4.62 -0.61 20.20
N LYS A 313 -5.03 -1.22 19.08
CA LYS A 313 -4.58 -2.55 18.66
C LYS A 313 -3.98 -2.51 17.28
N LEU A 314 -2.86 -3.20 17.14
CA LEU A 314 -2.11 -3.41 15.90
C LEU A 314 -2.43 -4.79 15.34
N TYR A 315 -2.73 -4.88 14.05
CA TYR A 315 -3.07 -6.13 13.38
C TYR A 315 -2.19 -6.32 12.16
N GLY A 316 -1.62 -7.51 12.00
CA GLY A 316 -0.77 -7.86 10.86
C GLY A 316 -0.27 -9.29 10.96
N TYR A 317 0.37 -9.77 9.90
CA TYR A 317 1.03 -11.07 9.94
C TYR A 317 2.43 -10.95 10.56
N SER A 318 2.72 -11.77 11.56
CA SER A 318 4.03 -11.84 12.22
C SER A 318 4.73 -13.15 11.87
N ASP A 319 5.95 -13.08 11.31
CA ASP A 319 6.74 -14.26 10.97
C ASP A 319 6.93 -15.16 12.19
N GLY A 320 6.44 -16.41 12.08
CA GLY A 320 6.50 -17.42 13.14
C GLY A 320 5.31 -17.43 14.11
N LEU A 321 4.57 -16.34 14.27
CA LEU A 321 3.34 -16.29 15.09
C LEU A 321 2.05 -16.38 14.26
N GLY A 322 2.08 -16.01 12.97
CA GLY A 322 0.88 -15.93 12.14
C GLY A 322 0.19 -14.57 12.22
N TRP A 323 -1.11 -14.52 11.97
CA TRP A 323 -1.91 -13.32 12.13
C TRP A 323 -1.96 -12.93 13.61
N THR A 324 -1.64 -11.70 13.91
CA THR A 324 -1.32 -11.26 15.27
C THR A 324 -2.01 -9.95 15.58
N CYS A 325 -2.58 -9.89 16.78
CA CYS A 325 -3.02 -8.64 17.42
C CYS A 325 -2.04 -8.29 18.54
N GLN A 326 -1.46 -7.09 18.46
CA GLN A 326 -0.52 -6.54 19.44
C GLN A 326 -1.10 -5.27 20.07
N ASP A 327 -0.88 -5.06 21.34
CA ASP A 327 -1.25 -3.81 22.01
C ASP A 327 -0.30 -2.67 21.59
N PHE A 328 -0.87 -1.56 21.13
CA PHE A 328 -0.09 -0.44 20.59
C PHE A 328 0.73 0.31 21.64
N LYS A 329 0.26 0.33 22.89
CA LYS A 329 0.91 1.07 23.98
C LYS A 329 2.03 0.27 24.64
N THR A 330 1.80 -1.02 24.83
CA THR A 330 2.68 -1.87 25.63
C THR A 330 3.52 -2.85 24.83
N GLY A 331 3.17 -3.08 23.54
CA GLY A 331 3.78 -4.12 22.72
C GLY A 331 3.31 -5.54 23.06
N ALA A 332 2.44 -5.72 24.05
CA ALA A 332 2.01 -7.04 24.49
C ALA A 332 1.20 -7.78 23.42
N LEU A 333 1.41 -9.09 23.34
CA LEU A 333 0.56 -9.97 22.51
C LEU A 333 -0.86 -9.99 23.10
N VAL A 334 -1.85 -9.70 22.26
CA VAL A 334 -3.27 -9.81 22.61
C VAL A 334 -3.78 -11.18 22.19
N TRP A 335 -3.61 -11.54 20.93
CA TRP A 335 -3.86 -12.87 20.38
C TRP A 335 -3.02 -13.11 19.13
N ASN A 336 -2.88 -14.37 18.76
CA ASN A 336 -2.34 -14.76 17.46
C ASN A 336 -3.05 -15.99 16.90
N GLU A 337 -3.11 -16.09 15.56
CA GLU A 337 -3.63 -17.23 14.80
C GLU A 337 -2.60 -17.67 13.75
N LYS A 338 -2.11 -18.90 13.87
CA LYS A 338 -1.01 -19.42 13.05
C LYS A 338 -1.46 -20.38 11.95
N SER A 339 -2.60 -21.03 12.13
CA SER A 339 -3.03 -22.19 11.33
C SER A 339 -4.13 -21.86 10.32
N ALA A 340 -5.06 -20.96 10.67
CA ALA A 340 -6.25 -20.68 9.87
C ALA A 340 -5.94 -20.01 8.53
N ALA A 341 -4.89 -19.16 8.50
CA ALA A 341 -4.48 -18.45 7.30
C ALA A 341 -2.97 -18.30 7.21
N LYS A 342 -2.46 -18.23 5.98
CA LYS A 342 -1.04 -18.08 5.68
C LYS A 342 -0.65 -16.61 5.62
N LYS A 343 0.67 -16.38 5.43
CA LYS A 343 1.25 -15.06 5.28
C LYS A 343 0.65 -14.30 4.12
N GLY A 344 0.44 -12.99 4.30
CA GLY A 344 -0.16 -12.16 3.28
C GLY A 344 -0.27 -10.69 3.66
N ALA A 345 -0.96 -9.95 2.81
CA ALA A 345 -1.23 -8.52 2.98
C ALA A 345 -2.63 -8.30 3.58
N ILE A 346 -2.83 -7.14 4.20
CA ILE A 346 -4.04 -6.77 4.93
C ILE A 346 -4.54 -5.37 4.52
N ALA A 347 -5.86 -5.22 4.39
CA ALA A 347 -6.56 -3.94 4.37
C ALA A 347 -7.79 -4.01 5.28
N TYR A 348 -8.30 -2.86 5.71
CA TYR A 348 -9.48 -2.78 6.57
C TYR A 348 -10.59 -1.97 5.91
N ALA A 349 -11.82 -2.46 6.01
CA ALA A 349 -13.03 -1.72 5.69
C ALA A 349 -14.23 -2.25 6.49
N ASP A 350 -15.09 -1.36 6.98
CA ASP A 350 -16.41 -1.65 7.54
C ASP A 350 -16.45 -2.81 8.55
N GLY A 351 -15.50 -2.81 9.50
CA GLY A 351 -15.42 -3.81 10.57
C GLY A 351 -14.69 -5.10 10.22
N HIS A 352 -14.14 -5.23 9.00
CA HIS A 352 -13.46 -6.44 8.56
C HIS A 352 -12.07 -6.16 7.99
N PHE A 353 -11.18 -7.14 8.15
CA PHE A 353 -9.94 -7.23 7.39
C PHE A 353 -10.16 -8.01 6.11
N TYR A 354 -9.56 -7.51 5.03
CA TYR A 354 -9.42 -8.16 3.74
C TYR A 354 -7.97 -8.65 3.65
N CYS A 355 -7.77 -9.96 3.80
CA CYS A 355 -6.44 -10.55 3.82
C CYS A 355 -6.19 -11.30 2.49
N LEU A 356 -5.02 -11.06 1.87
CA LEU A 356 -4.59 -11.75 0.64
C LEU A 356 -3.34 -12.56 0.93
N GLU A 357 -3.45 -13.90 0.88
CA GLU A 357 -2.32 -14.80 1.08
C GLU A 357 -1.33 -14.74 -0.09
N GLU A 358 -0.04 -14.59 0.22
CA GLU A 358 1.01 -14.37 -0.78
C GLU A 358 1.31 -15.57 -1.68
N ASP A 359 1.09 -16.80 -1.19
CA ASP A 359 1.41 -18.03 -1.90
C ASP A 359 0.20 -18.66 -2.57
N SER A 360 -0.89 -18.80 -1.84
CA SER A 360 -2.08 -19.52 -2.28
C SER A 360 -2.99 -18.68 -3.18
N GLY A 361 -2.95 -17.35 -3.00
CA GLY A 361 -3.92 -16.42 -3.56
C GLY A 361 -5.30 -16.51 -2.92
N ASN A 362 -5.41 -17.11 -1.72
CA ASN A 362 -6.65 -17.03 -0.95
C ASN A 362 -6.89 -15.60 -0.49
N VAL A 363 -8.13 -15.17 -0.60
CA VAL A 363 -8.63 -13.87 -0.11
C VAL A 363 -9.61 -14.14 1.00
N LEU A 364 -9.36 -13.60 2.19
CA LEU A 364 -10.15 -13.86 3.37
C LEU A 364 -10.83 -12.59 3.85
N LEU A 365 -12.08 -12.71 4.26
CA LEU A 365 -12.80 -11.69 5.04
C LEU A 365 -12.78 -12.12 6.50
N VAL A 366 -12.21 -11.28 7.35
CA VAL A 366 -11.96 -11.60 8.76
C VAL A 366 -12.53 -10.49 9.64
N ASP A 367 -13.25 -10.84 10.69
CA ASP A 367 -13.76 -9.86 11.66
C ASP A 367 -12.60 -9.10 12.33
N ALA A 368 -12.67 -7.78 12.33
CA ALA A 368 -11.64 -6.94 12.92
C ALA A 368 -11.82 -6.82 14.44
N SER A 369 -11.63 -7.95 15.13
CA SER A 369 -11.89 -8.09 16.56
C SER A 369 -10.61 -8.12 17.40
N PRO A 370 -10.57 -7.44 18.56
CA PRO A 370 -9.50 -7.59 19.53
C PRO A 370 -9.59 -8.88 20.35
N THR A 371 -10.67 -9.67 20.21
CA THR A 371 -10.93 -10.85 21.06
C THR A 371 -10.41 -12.15 20.45
N GLY A 372 -10.03 -12.16 19.15
CA GLY A 372 -9.52 -13.34 18.46
C GLY A 372 -9.75 -13.29 16.98
N TRP A 373 -9.20 -14.28 16.26
CA TRP A 373 -9.40 -14.49 14.84
C TRP A 373 -10.79 -15.08 14.59
N LYS A 374 -11.53 -14.47 13.68
CA LYS A 374 -12.79 -14.99 13.19
C LYS A 374 -12.89 -14.75 11.68
N GLU A 375 -12.74 -15.80 10.92
CA GLU A 375 -12.93 -15.78 9.49
C GLU A 375 -14.41 -15.87 9.15
N GLU A 376 -14.90 -14.96 8.32
CA GLU A 376 -16.29 -14.91 7.85
C GLU A 376 -16.45 -15.60 6.51
N SER A 377 -15.48 -15.44 5.60
CA SER A 377 -15.52 -16.02 4.26
C SER A 377 -14.13 -16.05 3.63
N ARG A 378 -13.95 -16.94 2.63
CA ARG A 378 -12.78 -16.94 1.75
C ARG A 378 -13.15 -17.33 0.33
N PHE A 379 -12.34 -16.88 -0.60
CA PHE A 379 -12.29 -17.38 -1.99
C PHE A 379 -10.84 -17.40 -2.47
N LYS A 380 -10.60 -17.95 -3.65
CA LYS A 380 -9.27 -18.01 -4.24
C LYS A 380 -9.21 -17.14 -5.50
N LEU A 381 -8.12 -16.39 -5.67
CA LEU A 381 -7.85 -15.72 -6.94
C LEU A 381 -7.72 -16.74 -8.07
N ASP A 382 -8.54 -16.57 -9.12
CA ASP A 382 -8.54 -17.40 -10.30
C ASP A 382 -8.84 -16.56 -11.56
N PRO A 383 -8.00 -16.68 -12.63
CA PRO A 383 -6.73 -17.39 -12.69
C PRO A 383 -5.62 -16.72 -11.86
N GLN A 384 -4.53 -17.44 -11.60
CA GLN A 384 -3.28 -16.85 -11.12
C GLN A 384 -2.32 -16.65 -12.29
N THR A 385 -1.39 -15.69 -12.12
CA THR A 385 -0.41 -15.38 -13.16
C THR A 385 0.51 -16.55 -13.51
N THR A 386 0.93 -16.62 -14.78
CA THR A 386 1.97 -17.55 -15.25
C THR A 386 3.34 -16.92 -15.40
N ILE A 387 3.46 -15.60 -15.18
CA ILE A 387 4.72 -14.86 -15.34
C ILE A 387 5.42 -14.53 -14.01
N ARG A 388 4.94 -15.05 -12.89
CA ARG A 388 5.55 -14.82 -11.59
C ARG A 388 6.95 -15.44 -11.55
N SER A 389 7.94 -14.67 -11.09
CA SER A 389 9.28 -15.20 -10.81
C SER A 389 9.19 -16.38 -9.83
N PRO A 390 10.05 -17.41 -9.95
CA PRO A 390 10.08 -18.52 -9.01
C PRO A 390 10.30 -18.13 -7.54
N GLN A 391 10.87 -16.97 -7.27
CA GLN A 391 11.06 -16.41 -5.93
C GLN A 391 10.04 -15.30 -5.60
N GLY A 392 9.13 -15.01 -6.51
CA GLY A 392 8.09 -14.00 -6.33
C GLY A 392 6.82 -14.58 -5.73
N HIS A 393 6.04 -13.72 -5.08
CA HIS A 393 4.76 -14.05 -4.48
C HIS A 393 3.72 -12.98 -4.83
N ILE A 394 2.52 -13.08 -4.30
CA ILE A 394 1.49 -12.03 -4.42
C ILE A 394 1.75 -11.00 -3.32
N TRP A 395 2.43 -9.91 -3.65
CA TRP A 395 2.84 -8.90 -2.67
C TRP A 395 2.08 -7.57 -2.76
N THR A 396 1.13 -7.47 -3.68
CA THR A 396 0.29 -6.27 -3.78
C THR A 396 -0.78 -6.28 -2.71
N HIS A 397 -0.96 -5.17 -2.00
CA HIS A 397 -1.98 -5.03 -0.97
C HIS A 397 -3.39 -4.97 -1.57
N PRO A 398 -4.40 -5.54 -0.92
CA PRO A 398 -5.80 -5.35 -1.28
C PRO A 398 -6.20 -3.87 -1.17
N VAL A 399 -7.09 -3.40 -2.04
CA VAL A 399 -7.67 -2.05 -1.93
C VAL A 399 -9.18 -2.14 -1.97
N VAL A 400 -9.84 -1.51 -1.00
CA VAL A 400 -11.30 -1.39 -0.93
C VAL A 400 -11.69 0.06 -1.16
N SER A 401 -12.37 0.34 -2.27
CA SER A 401 -12.76 1.69 -2.68
C SER A 401 -14.04 1.66 -3.53
N ASN A 402 -14.99 2.50 -3.21
CA ASN A 402 -16.25 2.68 -3.93
C ASN A 402 -17.03 1.36 -4.15
N GLY A 403 -17.18 0.56 -3.06
CA GLY A 403 -17.88 -0.71 -3.06
C GLY A 403 -17.18 -1.82 -3.85
N ARG A 404 -15.90 -1.65 -4.15
CA ARG A 404 -15.08 -2.57 -4.92
C ARG A 404 -13.86 -3.03 -4.13
N LEU A 405 -13.47 -4.29 -4.34
CA LEU A 405 -12.21 -4.86 -3.91
C LEU A 405 -11.32 -5.05 -5.13
N TYR A 406 -10.16 -4.42 -5.12
CA TYR A 406 -9.15 -4.53 -6.18
C TYR A 406 -7.99 -5.37 -5.69
N LEU A 407 -7.61 -6.37 -6.48
CA LEU A 407 -6.53 -7.32 -6.20
C LEU A 407 -5.64 -7.46 -7.43
N ARG A 408 -4.36 -7.80 -7.22
CA ARG A 408 -3.40 -7.97 -8.30
C ARG A 408 -2.48 -9.16 -8.07
N ASP A 409 -2.23 -9.89 -9.15
CA ASP A 409 -1.19 -10.91 -9.25
C ASP A 409 -0.41 -10.69 -10.56
N GLN A 410 0.67 -9.92 -10.49
CA GLN A 410 1.53 -9.53 -11.63
C GLN A 410 0.73 -8.81 -12.74
N ASP A 411 0.58 -9.47 -13.90
CA ASP A 411 -0.15 -9.00 -15.08
C ASP A 411 -1.67 -9.01 -14.92
N LEU A 412 -2.17 -9.69 -13.90
CA LEU A 412 -3.60 -9.86 -13.65
C LEU A 412 -4.10 -8.89 -12.58
N ILE A 413 -5.10 -8.10 -12.93
CA ILE A 413 -5.83 -7.22 -12.01
C ILE A 413 -7.28 -7.67 -11.96
N PHE A 414 -7.84 -7.73 -10.77
CA PHE A 414 -9.21 -8.17 -10.51
C PHE A 414 -9.99 -7.11 -9.76
N CYS A 415 -11.25 -6.95 -10.12
CA CYS A 415 -12.21 -6.11 -9.42
C CYS A 415 -13.43 -6.94 -9.03
N TYR A 416 -13.77 -6.93 -7.75
CA TYR A 416 -14.92 -7.62 -7.20
C TYR A 416 -15.89 -6.63 -6.56
N ALA A 417 -17.20 -6.91 -6.65
CA ALA A 417 -18.23 -6.15 -5.95
C ALA A 417 -18.33 -6.64 -4.50
N VAL A 418 -18.08 -5.75 -3.55
CA VAL A 418 -18.13 -6.06 -2.10
C VAL A 418 -19.22 -5.27 -1.36
N LYS A 419 -20.16 -4.67 -2.12
CA LYS A 419 -21.29 -3.93 -1.57
C LYS A 419 -22.58 -4.38 -2.23
#